data_8357eac09e3b5e531ff7c6613d325754
#
_entry.id   8357eac09e3b5e531ff7c6613d325754
#
_cell.length_a   1.000
_cell.length_b   1.000
_cell.length_c   1.000
_cell.angle_alpha   90.00
_cell.angle_beta   90.00
_cell.angle_gamma   90.00
#
_symmetry.space_group_name_H-M   'P 1'
#
loop_
_entity.id
_entity.type
_entity.pdbx_description
1 polymer ?
#
loop_
_entity_poly.entity_id
_entity_poly.type
_entity_poly.pdbx_seq_one_letter_code
_entity_poly.pdbx_strand_id
1 'polypeptide(L)'
;LFYADRLMEFPTALLGVALGVVLTPQLAAARASGDAARYSYMLDWGLRLVVLLALPCAVALGVFATPLMAALFHHGRFSGTDVERSAFALAMYGIGLVGLVAVKVLAPGYYASLDIRTPVRIAVAVLLITQLFNVLFVPFLQHAALTLSIGLGALVNALWLLVGLVRRGHYRPGPGWRRFGAQ
;
A
#
# COMPACT_ATOMS: atom_id res chain seq x y z
N LEU A 1 18.76 -0.93 4.45
CA LEU A 1 17.58 -0.31 3.82
C LEU A 1 17.44 -0.70 2.35
N PHE A 2 18.46 -0.51 1.52
CA PHE A 2 18.41 -0.79 0.09
C PHE A 2 17.86 -2.19 -0.26
N TYR A 3 18.33 -3.23 0.43
CA TYR A 3 17.87 -4.61 0.18
C TYR A 3 16.44 -4.85 0.67
N ALA A 4 16.03 -4.22 1.78
CA ALA A 4 14.65 -4.27 2.26
C ALA A 4 13.69 -3.58 1.26
N ASP A 5 14.09 -2.45 0.68
CA ASP A 5 13.36 -1.77 -0.39
C ASP A 5 13.15 -2.68 -1.60
N ARG A 6 14.19 -3.36 -2.07
CA ARG A 6 14.10 -4.27 -3.22
C ARG A 6 13.14 -5.44 -3.00
N LEU A 7 13.17 -6.04 -1.81
CA LEU A 7 12.25 -7.12 -1.48
C LEU A 7 10.79 -6.65 -1.41
N MET A 8 10.56 -5.45 -0.88
CA MET A 8 9.23 -4.88 -0.82
C MET A 8 8.72 -4.41 -2.18
N GLU A 9 9.62 -3.96 -3.06
CA GLU A 9 9.28 -3.50 -4.40
C GLU A 9 8.62 -4.62 -5.23
N PHE A 10 9.04 -5.87 -5.05
CA PHE A 10 8.52 -7.02 -5.78
C PHE A 10 7.01 -7.24 -5.59
N PRO A 11 6.48 -7.45 -4.36
CA PRO A 11 5.03 -7.60 -4.17
C PRO A 11 4.26 -6.31 -4.52
N THR A 12 4.85 -5.14 -4.27
CA THR A 12 4.21 -3.85 -4.59
C THR A 12 4.07 -3.65 -6.10
N ALA A 13 5.10 -3.98 -6.87
CA ALA A 13 5.06 -3.89 -8.32
C ALA A 13 4.11 -4.94 -8.92
N LEU A 14 4.26 -6.20 -8.50
CA LEU A 14 3.44 -7.29 -9.03
C LEU A 14 1.94 -7.06 -8.79
N LEU A 15 1.57 -6.76 -7.56
CA LEU A 15 0.17 -6.58 -7.17
C LEU A 15 -0.36 -5.20 -7.58
N GLY A 16 0.40 -4.15 -7.29
CA GLY A 16 -0.05 -2.78 -7.50
C GLY A 16 -0.13 -2.40 -8.98
N VAL A 17 0.87 -2.76 -9.78
CA VAL A 17 0.89 -2.46 -11.22
C VAL A 17 -0.16 -3.31 -11.95
N ALA A 18 -0.22 -4.63 -11.67
CA ALA A 18 -1.19 -5.51 -12.31
C ALA A 18 -2.63 -5.03 -12.06
N LEU A 19 -2.98 -4.72 -10.81
CA LEU A 19 -4.30 -4.20 -10.45
C LEU A 19 -4.56 -2.82 -11.08
N GLY A 20 -3.58 -1.91 -11.03
CA GLY A 20 -3.72 -0.57 -11.60
C GLY A 20 -3.94 -0.58 -13.11
N VAL A 21 -3.18 -1.39 -13.85
CA VAL A 21 -3.31 -1.52 -15.32
C VAL A 21 -4.66 -2.08 -15.72
N VAL A 22 -5.19 -3.07 -14.99
CA VAL A 22 -6.50 -3.67 -15.28
C VAL A 22 -7.65 -2.76 -14.87
N LEU A 23 -7.58 -2.14 -13.69
CA LEU A 23 -8.69 -1.35 -13.14
C LEU A 23 -8.83 0.02 -13.80
N THR A 24 -7.73 0.67 -14.16
CA THR A 24 -7.77 2.04 -14.71
C THR A 24 -8.69 2.18 -15.93
N PRO A 25 -8.56 1.38 -17.02
CA PRO A 25 -9.42 1.51 -18.17
C PRO A 25 -10.88 1.12 -17.87
N GLN A 26 -11.09 0.14 -17.00
CA GLN A 26 -12.43 -0.31 -16.64
C GLN A 26 -13.18 0.74 -15.79
N LEU A 27 -12.50 1.39 -14.85
CA LEU A 27 -13.06 2.48 -14.06
C LEU A 27 -13.38 3.69 -14.95
N ALA A 28 -12.49 4.02 -15.90
CA ALA A 28 -12.71 5.09 -16.86
C ALA A 28 -13.93 4.80 -17.76
N ALA A 29 -14.07 3.58 -18.27
CA ALA A 29 -15.21 3.15 -19.09
C ALA A 29 -16.53 3.20 -18.28
N ALA A 30 -16.55 2.68 -17.04
CA ALA A 30 -17.72 2.73 -16.17
C ALA A 30 -18.13 4.18 -15.85
N ARG A 31 -17.15 5.08 -15.70
CA ARG A 31 -17.41 6.50 -15.45
C ARG A 31 -17.96 7.20 -16.70
N ALA A 32 -17.39 6.91 -17.87
CA ALA A 32 -17.83 7.48 -19.14
C ALA A 32 -19.27 7.05 -19.54
N SER A 33 -19.66 5.81 -19.19
CA SER A 33 -21.02 5.30 -19.41
C SER A 33 -22.02 5.77 -18.34
N GLY A 34 -21.59 6.50 -17.30
CA GLY A 34 -22.47 6.91 -16.21
C GLY A 34 -22.89 5.78 -15.27
N ASP A 35 -22.31 4.58 -15.40
CA ASP A 35 -22.63 3.41 -14.57
C ASP A 35 -21.92 3.47 -13.22
N ALA A 36 -22.53 4.19 -12.28
CA ALA A 36 -22.00 4.36 -10.93
C ALA A 36 -21.97 3.04 -10.14
N ALA A 37 -22.87 2.10 -10.43
CA ALA A 37 -22.93 0.81 -9.76
C ALA A 37 -21.72 -0.05 -10.19
N ARG A 38 -21.42 -0.13 -11.46
CA ARG A 38 -20.27 -0.82 -12.02
C ARG A 38 -18.96 -0.22 -11.52
N TYR A 39 -18.87 1.11 -11.49
CA TYR A 39 -17.69 1.80 -10.95
C TYR A 39 -17.41 1.44 -9.49
N SER A 40 -18.45 1.52 -8.63
CA SER A 40 -18.34 1.16 -7.21
C SER A 40 -18.00 -0.33 -7.03
N TYR A 41 -18.60 -1.22 -7.81
CA TYR A 41 -18.31 -2.65 -7.78
C TYR A 41 -16.84 -2.94 -8.15
N MET A 42 -16.29 -2.28 -9.16
CA MET A 42 -14.89 -2.47 -9.57
C MET A 42 -13.90 -2.02 -8.51
N LEU A 43 -14.18 -0.90 -7.84
CA LEU A 43 -13.36 -0.45 -6.71
C LEU A 43 -13.44 -1.44 -5.54
N ASP A 44 -14.64 -1.93 -5.21
CA ASP A 44 -14.84 -2.91 -4.15
C ASP A 44 -14.09 -4.22 -4.43
N TRP A 45 -14.19 -4.71 -5.67
CA TRP A 45 -13.46 -5.89 -6.12
C TRP A 45 -11.94 -5.69 -6.04
N GLY A 46 -11.43 -4.56 -6.53
CA GLY A 46 -10.01 -4.23 -6.45
C GLY A 46 -9.50 -4.14 -5.01
N LEU A 47 -10.25 -3.51 -4.10
CA LEU A 47 -9.89 -3.43 -2.69
C LEU A 47 -9.91 -4.79 -1.99
N ARG A 48 -10.85 -5.67 -2.32
CA ARG A 48 -10.85 -7.06 -1.81
C ARG A 48 -9.63 -7.84 -2.27
N LEU A 49 -9.23 -7.69 -3.54
CA LEU A 49 -7.99 -8.30 -4.03
C LEU A 49 -6.75 -7.73 -3.34
N VAL A 50 -6.72 -6.43 -3.04
CA VAL A 50 -5.64 -5.83 -2.25
C VAL A 50 -5.54 -6.52 -0.89
N VAL A 51 -6.65 -6.63 -0.16
CA VAL A 51 -6.64 -7.28 1.16
C VAL A 51 -6.23 -8.74 1.04
N LEU A 52 -6.82 -9.49 0.09
CA LEU A 52 -6.57 -10.92 -0.10
C LEU A 52 -5.11 -11.23 -0.47
N LEU A 53 -4.47 -10.39 -1.27
CA LEU A 53 -3.13 -10.64 -1.78
C LEU A 53 -2.05 -9.90 -0.99
N ALA A 54 -2.27 -8.63 -0.66
CA ALA A 54 -1.27 -7.83 0.04
C ALA A 54 -1.16 -8.18 1.53
N LEU A 55 -2.24 -8.62 2.17
CA LEU A 55 -2.20 -8.97 3.60
C LEU A 55 -1.36 -10.22 3.87
N PRO A 56 -1.51 -11.35 3.15
CA PRO A 56 -0.60 -12.50 3.29
C PRO A 56 0.86 -12.12 2.99
N CYS A 57 1.11 -11.32 1.96
CA CYS A 57 2.46 -10.84 1.65
C CYS A 57 3.03 -9.98 2.79
N ALA A 58 2.22 -9.09 3.37
CA ALA A 58 2.62 -8.26 4.50
C ALA A 58 2.98 -9.10 5.73
N VAL A 59 2.15 -10.10 6.04
CA VAL A 59 2.41 -11.06 7.13
C VAL A 59 3.67 -11.88 6.83
N ALA A 60 3.84 -12.37 5.60
CA ALA A 60 5.02 -13.11 5.20
C ALA A 60 6.30 -12.27 5.33
N LEU A 61 6.28 -11.01 4.88
CA LEU A 61 7.40 -10.08 5.04
C LEU A 61 7.70 -9.78 6.51
N GLY A 62 6.68 -9.72 7.38
CA GLY A 62 6.87 -9.53 8.81
C GLY A 62 7.49 -10.76 9.50
N VAL A 63 6.89 -11.94 9.26
CA VAL A 63 7.29 -13.19 9.94
C VAL A 63 8.60 -13.75 9.38
N PHE A 64 8.77 -13.74 8.06
CA PHE A 64 9.93 -14.31 7.37
C PHE A 64 11.01 -13.28 7.02
N ALA A 65 10.97 -12.06 7.59
CA ALA A 65 11.94 -11.01 7.30
C ALA A 65 13.39 -11.50 7.49
N THR A 66 13.71 -12.09 8.63
CA THR A 66 15.06 -12.57 8.95
C THR A 66 15.52 -13.70 8.04
N PRO A 67 14.76 -14.81 7.87
CA PRO A 67 15.19 -15.88 6.97
C PRO A 67 15.27 -15.44 5.50
N LEU A 68 14.39 -14.55 5.02
CA LEU A 68 14.46 -13.99 3.68
C LEU A 68 15.74 -13.18 3.47
N MET A 69 16.08 -12.28 4.41
CA MET A 69 17.29 -11.48 4.33
C MET A 69 18.55 -12.35 4.44
N ALA A 70 18.54 -13.36 5.30
CA ALA A 70 19.66 -14.29 5.44
C ALA A 70 19.84 -15.14 4.17
N ALA A 71 18.77 -15.73 3.64
CA ALA A 71 18.85 -16.60 2.47
C ALA A 71 19.30 -15.87 1.20
N LEU A 72 18.86 -14.62 1.02
CA LEU A 72 19.12 -13.86 -0.20
C LEU A 72 20.41 -13.04 -0.16
N PHE A 73 20.79 -12.51 1.01
CA PHE A 73 21.84 -11.50 1.12
C PHE A 73 22.98 -11.84 2.10
N HIS A 74 22.86 -12.90 2.91
CA HIS A 74 23.93 -13.27 3.84
C HIS A 74 25.11 -13.95 3.10
N HIS A 75 25.75 -13.19 2.21
CA HIS A 75 26.90 -13.64 1.44
C HIS A 75 28.01 -12.58 1.43
N GLY A 76 29.26 -13.02 1.46
CA GLY A 76 30.42 -12.15 1.35
C GLY A 76 30.59 -11.21 2.57
N ARG A 77 30.54 -9.90 2.34
CA ARG A 77 30.75 -8.86 3.37
C ARG A 77 29.49 -8.48 4.16
N PHE A 78 28.36 -9.09 3.87
CA PHE A 78 27.07 -8.79 4.56
C PHE A 78 27.02 -9.55 5.88
N SER A 79 27.17 -8.83 6.98
CA SER A 79 27.29 -9.39 8.34
C SER A 79 25.94 -9.83 8.91
N GLY A 80 25.96 -10.65 9.97
CA GLY A 80 24.74 -11.03 10.70
C GLY A 80 23.98 -9.83 11.26
N THR A 81 24.68 -8.79 11.73
CA THR A 81 24.07 -7.54 12.20
C THR A 81 23.38 -6.76 11.09
N ASP A 82 23.90 -6.84 9.86
CA ASP A 82 23.26 -6.22 8.69
C ASP A 82 21.99 -6.97 8.30
N VAL A 83 21.98 -8.31 8.44
CA VAL A 83 20.78 -9.14 8.26
C VAL A 83 19.69 -8.71 9.24
N GLU A 84 20.00 -8.63 10.54
CA GLU A 84 19.02 -8.24 11.56
C GLU A 84 18.43 -6.85 11.32
N ARG A 85 19.27 -5.86 11.05
CA ARG A 85 18.84 -4.48 10.79
C ARG A 85 17.98 -4.39 9.55
N SER A 86 18.35 -5.11 8.49
CA SER A 86 17.60 -5.12 7.24
C SER A 86 16.29 -5.90 7.37
N ALA A 87 16.27 -6.99 8.13
CA ALA A 87 15.08 -7.76 8.43
C ALA A 87 14.08 -6.94 9.26
N PHE A 88 14.56 -6.21 10.28
CA PHE A 88 13.71 -5.31 11.05
C PHE A 88 13.09 -4.21 10.18
N ALA A 89 13.86 -3.59 9.29
CA ALA A 89 13.36 -2.63 8.33
C ALA A 89 12.32 -3.25 7.38
N LEU A 90 12.54 -4.47 6.90
CA LEU A 90 11.61 -5.20 6.03
C LEU A 90 10.29 -5.51 6.74
N ALA A 91 10.35 -5.94 8.00
CA ALA A 91 9.17 -6.19 8.82
C ALA A 91 8.33 -4.91 9.00
N MET A 92 9.00 -3.77 9.22
CA MET A 92 8.32 -2.47 9.31
C MET A 92 7.66 -2.05 7.98
N TYR A 93 8.29 -2.35 6.85
CA TYR A 93 7.68 -2.16 5.53
C TYR A 93 6.43 -3.03 5.33
N GLY A 94 6.42 -4.26 5.85
CA GLY A 94 5.26 -5.16 5.78
C GLY A 94 3.98 -4.48 6.28
N ILE A 95 4.07 -3.68 7.34
CA ILE A 95 2.94 -2.92 7.88
C ILE A 95 2.32 -1.98 6.83
N GLY A 96 3.14 -1.33 6.02
CA GLY A 96 2.70 -0.38 5.01
C GLY A 96 2.31 -0.98 3.66
N LEU A 97 2.64 -2.25 3.40
CA LEU A 97 2.45 -2.89 2.10
C LEU A 97 1.00 -2.82 1.62
N VAL A 98 0.05 -3.12 2.50
CA VAL A 98 -1.39 -3.05 2.19
C VAL A 98 -1.78 -1.63 1.75
N GLY A 99 -1.28 -0.60 2.45
CA GLY A 99 -1.52 0.80 2.10
C GLY A 99 -0.93 1.17 0.74
N LEU A 100 0.30 0.76 0.46
CA LEU A 100 0.98 1.02 -0.81
C LEU A 100 0.25 0.40 -2.00
N VAL A 101 -0.21 -0.85 -1.86
CA VAL A 101 -0.97 -1.53 -2.92
C VAL A 101 -2.38 -0.93 -3.03
N ALA A 102 -3.03 -0.58 -1.91
CA ALA A 102 -4.35 0.05 -1.91
C ALA A 102 -4.36 1.41 -2.65
N VAL A 103 -3.32 2.22 -2.49
CA VAL A 103 -3.19 3.49 -3.23
C VAL A 103 -3.19 3.26 -4.75
N LYS A 104 -2.60 2.16 -5.25
CA LYS A 104 -2.57 1.81 -6.68
C LYS A 104 -3.96 1.45 -7.24
N VAL A 105 -4.90 1.06 -6.38
CA VAL A 105 -6.30 0.80 -6.74
C VAL A 105 -7.16 2.05 -6.57
N LEU A 106 -6.94 2.82 -5.51
CA LEU A 106 -7.77 3.97 -5.17
C LEU A 106 -7.46 5.21 -6.04
N ALA A 107 -6.19 5.46 -6.37
CA ALA A 107 -5.81 6.59 -7.19
C ALA A 107 -6.43 6.57 -8.60
N PRO A 108 -6.45 5.44 -9.34
CA PRO A 108 -7.21 5.32 -10.59
C PRO A 108 -8.68 5.69 -10.48
N GLY A 109 -9.32 5.45 -9.32
CA GLY A 109 -10.69 5.87 -9.08
C GLY A 109 -10.88 7.38 -9.20
N TYR A 110 -9.95 8.17 -8.69
CA TYR A 110 -9.98 9.62 -8.87
C TYR A 110 -9.66 10.02 -10.30
N TYR A 111 -8.68 9.39 -10.94
CA TYR A 111 -8.27 9.70 -12.31
C TYR A 111 -9.38 9.41 -13.31
N ALA A 112 -10.12 8.32 -13.15
CA ALA A 112 -11.30 8.00 -13.93
C ALA A 112 -12.41 9.05 -13.81
N SER A 113 -12.43 9.79 -12.71
CA SER A 113 -13.36 10.92 -12.48
C SER A 113 -12.78 12.27 -12.89
N LEU A 114 -11.62 12.29 -13.61
CA LEU A 114 -10.87 13.49 -14.02
C LEU A 114 -10.44 14.39 -12.85
N ASP A 115 -10.43 13.86 -11.62
CA ASP A 115 -9.96 14.57 -10.43
C ASP A 115 -8.53 14.19 -10.10
N ILE A 116 -7.58 14.86 -10.75
CA ILE A 116 -6.14 14.71 -10.46
C ILE A 116 -5.73 15.54 -9.24
N ARG A 117 -6.46 16.62 -8.95
CA ARG A 117 -6.07 17.58 -7.89
C ARG A 117 -6.18 16.96 -6.50
N THR A 118 -7.19 16.16 -6.23
CA THR A 118 -7.41 15.56 -4.90
C THR A 118 -6.32 14.57 -4.52
N PRO A 119 -5.97 13.55 -5.34
CA PRO A 119 -4.87 12.64 -5.01
C PRO A 119 -3.54 13.37 -4.82
N VAL A 120 -3.25 14.39 -5.64
CA VAL A 120 -2.01 15.17 -5.52
C VAL A 120 -1.97 15.93 -4.19
N ARG A 121 -3.06 16.60 -3.79
CA ARG A 121 -3.14 17.31 -2.50
C ARG A 121 -2.96 16.34 -1.32
N ILE A 122 -3.61 15.18 -1.39
CA ILE A 122 -3.46 14.14 -0.37
C ILE A 122 -2.02 13.64 -0.33
N ALA A 123 -1.39 13.38 -1.48
CA ALA A 123 -0.01 12.93 -1.55
C ALA A 123 0.96 13.93 -0.93
N VAL A 124 0.79 15.24 -1.20
CA VAL A 124 1.62 16.30 -0.60
C VAL A 124 1.41 16.35 0.93
N ALA A 125 0.16 16.28 1.40
CA ALA A 125 -0.13 16.26 2.82
C ALA A 125 0.47 15.05 3.52
N VAL A 126 0.34 13.86 2.90
CA VAL A 126 0.92 12.61 3.40
C VAL A 126 2.45 12.67 3.41
N LEU A 127 3.08 13.32 2.43
CA LEU A 127 4.53 13.52 2.43
C LEU A 127 4.95 14.31 3.68
N LEU A 128 4.26 15.39 4.01
CA LEU A 128 4.54 16.18 5.22
C LEU A 128 4.32 15.35 6.50
N ILE A 129 3.24 14.57 6.56
CA ILE A 129 2.94 13.65 7.68
C ILE A 129 4.05 12.59 7.80
N THR A 130 4.52 12.03 6.69
CA THR A 130 5.62 11.05 6.68
C THR A 130 6.91 11.66 7.21
N GLN A 131 7.22 12.91 6.85
CA GLN A 131 8.37 13.62 7.40
C GLN A 131 8.22 13.87 8.90
N LEU A 132 7.03 14.21 9.36
CA LEU A 132 6.75 14.33 10.79
C LEU A 132 6.97 13.02 11.53
N PHE A 133 6.48 11.89 10.98
CA PHE A 133 6.74 10.57 11.52
C PHE A 133 8.23 10.23 11.54
N ASN A 134 8.98 10.59 10.49
CA ASN A 134 10.43 10.41 10.48
C ASN A 134 11.10 11.14 11.65
N VAL A 135 10.80 12.43 11.84
CA VAL A 135 11.36 13.22 12.94
C VAL A 135 11.00 12.61 14.29
N LEU A 136 9.78 12.08 14.45
CA LEU A 136 9.31 11.51 15.70
C LEU A 136 9.94 10.14 16.00
N PHE A 137 10.10 9.29 14.99
CA PHE A 137 10.54 7.88 15.18
C PHE A 137 12.04 7.68 15.06
N VAL A 138 12.79 8.55 14.37
CA VAL A 138 14.25 8.43 14.20
C VAL A 138 15.00 8.31 15.53
N PRO A 139 14.68 9.07 16.61
CA PRO A 139 15.35 8.93 17.90
C PRO A 139 15.20 7.56 18.53
N PHE A 140 14.10 6.84 18.24
CA PHE A 140 13.78 5.54 18.87
C PHE A 140 14.14 4.34 17.99
N LEU A 141 13.94 4.43 16.68
CA LEU A 141 14.04 3.30 15.76
C LEU A 141 15.18 3.43 14.73
N GLN A 142 15.93 4.54 14.77
CA GLN A 142 17.03 4.79 13.84
C GLN A 142 16.65 4.51 12.37
N HIS A 143 17.35 3.56 11.72
CA HIS A 143 17.13 3.25 10.30
C HIS A 143 15.74 2.65 9.98
N ALA A 144 15.11 1.95 10.92
CA ALA A 144 13.78 1.39 10.73
C ALA A 144 12.66 2.44 10.86
N ALA A 145 12.95 3.60 11.44
CA ALA A 145 12.01 4.71 11.49
C ALA A 145 11.57 5.16 10.10
N LEU A 146 12.50 5.20 9.14
CA LEU A 146 12.20 5.58 7.77
C LEU A 146 11.19 4.64 7.11
N THR A 147 11.41 3.32 7.25
CA THR A 147 10.54 2.31 6.66
C THR A 147 9.16 2.29 7.29
N LEU A 148 9.10 2.42 8.63
CA LEU A 148 7.83 2.53 9.36
C LEU A 148 7.06 3.80 8.97
N SER A 149 7.74 4.94 8.88
CA SER A 149 7.11 6.21 8.52
C SER A 149 6.53 6.18 7.10
N ILE A 150 7.26 5.58 6.14
CA ILE A 150 6.76 5.36 4.77
C ILE A 150 5.53 4.44 4.80
N GLY A 151 5.59 3.34 5.54
CA GLY A 151 4.48 2.39 5.67
C GLY A 151 3.23 3.02 6.28
N LEU A 152 3.38 3.75 7.39
CA LEU A 152 2.28 4.48 8.02
C LEU A 152 1.75 5.59 7.12
N GLY A 153 2.62 6.33 6.44
CA GLY A 153 2.24 7.33 5.45
C GLY A 153 1.39 6.73 4.32
N ALA A 154 1.78 5.55 3.82
CA ALA A 154 1.02 4.84 2.79
C ALA A 154 -0.37 4.41 3.28
N LEU A 155 -0.49 3.93 4.52
CA LEU A 155 -1.78 3.61 5.13
C LEU A 155 -2.67 4.85 5.29
N VAL A 156 -2.10 5.96 5.77
CA VAL A 156 -2.82 7.24 5.88
C VAL A 156 -3.28 7.70 4.49
N ASN A 157 -2.44 7.62 3.48
CA ASN A 157 -2.77 7.95 2.10
C ASN A 157 -3.95 7.10 1.58
N ALA A 158 -3.85 5.78 1.72
CA ALA A 158 -4.90 4.86 1.30
C ALA A 158 -6.24 5.15 2.02
N LEU A 159 -6.21 5.34 3.34
CA LEU A 159 -7.39 5.67 4.12
C LEU A 159 -8.01 7.01 3.70
N TRP A 160 -7.18 8.03 3.46
CA TRP A 160 -7.67 9.34 3.06
C TRP A 160 -8.30 9.32 1.67
N LEU A 161 -7.68 8.62 0.72
CA LEU A 161 -8.26 8.39 -0.62
C LEU A 161 -9.58 7.62 -0.52
N LEU A 162 -9.64 6.54 0.28
CA LEU A 162 -10.84 5.75 0.48
C LEU A 162 -11.98 6.58 1.08
N VAL A 163 -11.72 7.29 2.17
CA VAL A 163 -12.71 8.16 2.81
C VAL A 163 -13.19 9.25 1.84
N GLY A 164 -12.30 9.80 1.04
CA GLY A 164 -12.66 10.78 0.02
C GLY A 164 -13.62 10.24 -1.04
N LEU A 165 -13.40 9.01 -1.54
CA LEU A 165 -14.31 8.34 -2.49
C LEU A 165 -15.67 8.03 -1.87
N VAL A 166 -15.69 7.57 -0.62
CA VAL A 166 -16.94 7.28 0.11
C VAL A 166 -17.73 8.57 0.38
N ARG A 167 -17.09 9.63 0.87
CA ARG A 167 -17.75 10.91 1.16
C ARG A 167 -18.34 11.59 -0.08
N ARG A 168 -17.73 11.39 -1.24
CA ARG A 168 -18.23 11.90 -2.52
C ARG A 168 -19.33 11.03 -3.13
N GLY A 169 -19.68 9.92 -2.51
CA GLY A 169 -20.68 8.99 -2.99
C GLY A 169 -20.24 8.19 -4.24
N HIS A 170 -18.96 8.28 -4.62
CA HIS A 170 -18.42 7.54 -5.76
C HIS A 170 -18.19 6.06 -5.45
N TYR A 171 -17.98 5.74 -4.18
CA TYR A 171 -17.79 4.37 -3.71
C TYR A 171 -18.77 4.06 -2.58
N ARG A 172 -19.46 2.93 -2.71
CA ARG A 172 -20.34 2.37 -1.68
C ARG A 172 -19.82 0.99 -1.33
N PRO A 173 -19.32 0.77 -0.09
CA PRO A 173 -18.84 -0.54 0.33
C PRO A 173 -19.95 -1.59 0.17
N GLY A 174 -19.65 -2.68 -0.52
CA GLY A 174 -20.60 -3.77 -0.71
C GLY A 174 -20.94 -4.49 0.60
N PRO A 175 -22.14 -5.10 0.74
CA PRO A 175 -22.59 -5.74 1.98
C PRO A 175 -21.75 -6.97 2.41
N GLY A 176 -20.83 -7.44 1.57
CA GLY A 176 -20.00 -8.62 1.80
C GLY A 176 -18.75 -8.40 2.67
N TRP A 177 -18.39 -7.19 3.06
CA TRP A 177 -17.15 -6.92 3.81
C TRP A 177 -17.10 -7.60 5.17
N ARG A 178 -18.24 -7.69 5.88
CA ARG A 178 -18.34 -8.38 7.19
C ARG A 178 -18.09 -9.89 7.05
N ARG A 179 -18.54 -10.51 5.95
CA ARG A 179 -18.31 -11.94 5.68
C ARG A 179 -16.91 -12.20 5.17
N PHE A 180 -16.35 -11.28 4.41
CA PHE A 180 -14.99 -11.38 3.87
C PHE A 180 -13.91 -11.31 4.95
N GLY A 181 -14.09 -10.51 6.00
CA GLY A 181 -13.17 -10.42 7.13
C GLY A 181 -13.29 -11.55 8.15
N ALA A 182 -14.32 -12.43 8.03
CA ALA A 182 -14.57 -13.55 8.93
C ALA A 182 -14.13 -14.93 8.33
N GLN A 183 -13.63 -14.94 7.10
CA GLN A 183 -13.02 -16.09 6.41
C GLN A 183 -11.50 -16.00 6.43
#